data_4ffc2ebe0cdfd161f4d0abd345655d49
#
_entry.id   4ffc2ebe0cdfd161f4d0abd345655d49
#
_cell.length_a   1.000
_cell.length_b   1.000
_cell.length_c   1.000
_cell.angle_alpha   90.00
_cell.angle_beta   90.00
_cell.angle_gamma   90.00
#
_symmetry.space_group_name_H-M   'P 1'
#
loop_
_entity.id
_entity.type
_entity.pdbx_description
1 polymer ?
#
loop_
_entity_poly.entity_id
_entity_poly.type
_entity_poly.pdbx_seq_one_letter_code
_entity_poly.pdbx_strand_id
1 'polypeptide(L)'
;MLMRISFDLSDNDLRHFDLIMKEARKAAKKSAPEQIISATRELLAKLENTDVPAFVEQRLELLQMMVAMVTDDEFKLPAAEVKRALNGLAYFVEPDDLIPDHIPGLGFLDDAIMIELVARDLRPELDAYRDFCQFREERRAPGENEGREGWLDSRRRQLLERMRRRRKKKQRS
;
A
#
# COMPACT_ATOMS: atom_id res chain seq x y z
N MET A 1 15.63 25.59 9.67
CA MET A 1 16.25 24.67 10.65
C MET A 1 15.68 23.28 10.43
N LEU A 2 16.51 22.30 10.15
CA LEU A 2 16.06 20.91 9.94
C LEU A 2 16.23 20.15 11.26
N MET A 3 15.14 19.63 11.81
CA MET A 3 15.17 18.77 13.00
C MET A 3 14.87 17.34 12.57
N ARG A 4 15.71 16.38 12.96
CA ARG A 4 15.46 14.95 12.75
C ARG A 4 15.12 14.32 14.09
N ILE A 5 14.00 13.62 14.14
CA ILE A 5 13.60 12.77 15.26
C ILE A 5 13.69 11.33 14.76
N SER A 6 14.38 10.48 15.51
CA SER A 6 14.45 9.04 15.22
C SER A 6 14.02 8.29 16.46
N PHE A 7 13.24 7.24 16.28
CA PHE A 7 12.88 6.30 17.33
C PHE A 7 12.92 4.88 16.75
N ASP A 8 13.27 3.94 17.59
CA ASP A 8 13.31 2.53 17.23
C ASP A 8 12.06 1.84 17.78
N LEU A 9 11.40 1.05 16.95
CA LEU A 9 10.30 0.20 17.38
C LEU A 9 10.88 -1.14 17.83
N SER A 10 10.65 -1.49 19.10
CA SER A 10 10.99 -2.79 19.64
C SER A 10 10.06 -3.89 19.12
N ASP A 11 10.44 -5.16 19.33
CA ASP A 11 9.55 -6.28 19.00
C ASP A 11 8.21 -6.23 19.76
N ASN A 12 8.18 -5.61 20.93
CA ASN A 12 6.94 -5.39 21.68
C ASN A 12 6.04 -4.36 21.01
N ASP A 13 6.61 -3.26 20.51
CA ASP A 13 5.86 -2.23 19.79
C ASP A 13 5.30 -2.81 18.48
N LEU A 14 6.12 -3.58 17.76
CA LEU A 14 5.67 -4.26 16.54
C LEU A 14 4.54 -5.26 16.80
N ARG A 15 4.58 -6.00 17.91
CA ARG A 15 3.48 -6.89 18.32
C ARG A 15 2.20 -6.12 18.63
N HIS A 16 2.30 -4.92 19.19
CA HIS A 16 1.15 -4.06 19.45
C HIS A 16 0.47 -3.66 18.13
N PHE A 17 1.24 -3.19 17.15
CA PHE A 17 0.71 -2.90 15.81
C PHE A 17 0.12 -4.14 15.12
N ASP A 18 0.74 -5.32 15.28
CA ASP A 18 0.19 -6.57 14.76
C ASP A 18 -1.17 -6.95 15.38
N LEU A 19 -1.38 -6.67 16.65
CA LEU A 19 -2.66 -6.89 17.32
C LEU A 19 -3.74 -5.96 16.77
N ILE A 20 -3.46 -4.67 16.63
CA ILE A 20 -4.35 -3.69 16.02
C ILE A 20 -4.71 -4.11 14.60
N MET A 21 -3.72 -4.50 13.81
CA MET A 21 -3.94 -4.98 12.45
C MET A 21 -4.82 -6.24 12.40
N LYS A 22 -4.65 -7.17 13.35
CA LYS A 22 -5.50 -8.36 13.44
C LYS A 22 -6.96 -8.02 13.75
N GLU A 23 -7.18 -7.04 14.61
CA GLU A 23 -8.53 -6.58 14.95
C GLU A 23 -9.19 -5.85 13.79
N ALA A 24 -8.46 -4.94 13.13
CA ALA A 24 -8.92 -4.28 11.91
C ALA A 24 -9.30 -5.30 10.81
N ARG A 25 -8.46 -6.31 10.61
CA ARG A 25 -8.76 -7.42 9.67
C ARG A 25 -10.00 -8.22 10.04
N LYS A 26 -10.28 -8.41 11.33
CA LYS A 26 -11.51 -9.08 11.79
C LYS A 26 -12.75 -8.23 11.51
N ALA A 27 -12.67 -6.93 11.79
CA ALA A 27 -13.75 -6.00 11.52
C ALA A 27 -14.03 -5.91 10.01
N ALA A 28 -12.98 -5.78 9.19
CA ALA A 28 -13.08 -5.67 7.74
C ALA A 28 -13.47 -6.98 7.02
N LYS A 29 -13.45 -8.14 7.68
CA LYS A 29 -13.96 -9.40 7.09
C LYS A 29 -15.42 -9.33 6.64
N LYS A 30 -16.18 -8.41 7.20
CA LYS A 30 -17.58 -8.16 6.84
C LYS A 30 -17.72 -7.09 5.74
N SER A 31 -16.65 -6.41 5.39
CA SER A 31 -16.64 -5.37 4.40
C SER A 31 -16.31 -5.92 3.01
N ALA A 32 -17.04 -5.47 2.00
CA ALA A 32 -16.71 -5.79 0.62
C ALA A 32 -15.38 -5.12 0.20
N PRO A 33 -14.62 -5.71 -0.73
CA PRO A 33 -13.38 -5.11 -1.24
C PRO A 33 -13.53 -3.65 -1.64
N GLU A 34 -14.62 -3.30 -2.28
CA GLU A 34 -14.96 -1.96 -2.73
C GLU A 34 -15.10 -0.97 -1.59
N GLN A 35 -15.61 -1.42 -0.45
CA GLN A 35 -15.77 -0.60 0.76
C GLN A 35 -14.40 -0.27 1.37
N ILE A 36 -13.48 -1.25 1.39
CA ILE A 36 -12.11 -1.03 1.87
C ILE A 36 -11.38 -0.03 0.98
N ILE A 37 -11.50 -0.19 -0.34
CA ILE A 37 -10.90 0.73 -1.31
C ILE A 37 -11.50 2.12 -1.18
N SER A 38 -12.83 2.25 -1.06
CA SER A 38 -13.51 3.54 -0.91
C SER A 38 -13.07 4.26 0.37
N ALA A 39 -13.08 3.58 1.51
CA ALA A 39 -12.65 4.16 2.78
C ALA A 39 -11.17 4.62 2.73
N THR A 40 -10.29 3.82 2.11
CA THR A 40 -8.89 4.22 1.93
C THR A 40 -8.76 5.45 1.04
N ARG A 41 -9.54 5.56 -0.03
CA ARG A 41 -9.56 6.75 -0.89
C ARG A 41 -10.11 7.98 -0.18
N GLU A 42 -11.12 7.82 0.66
CA GLU A 42 -11.66 8.91 1.49
C GLU A 42 -10.61 9.45 2.48
N LEU A 43 -9.87 8.55 3.11
CA LEU A 43 -8.74 8.93 3.96
C LEU A 43 -7.68 9.71 3.16
N LEU A 44 -7.26 9.21 1.99
CA LEU A 44 -6.31 9.89 1.13
C LEU A 44 -6.80 11.30 0.76
N ALA A 45 -8.06 11.45 0.32
CA ALA A 45 -8.64 12.74 -0.04
C ALA A 45 -8.70 13.70 1.15
N LYS A 46 -9.00 13.20 2.36
CA LYS A 46 -8.97 13.99 3.60
C LYS A 46 -7.56 14.52 3.89
N LEU A 47 -6.54 13.67 3.73
CA LEU A 47 -5.16 14.01 4.06
C LEU A 47 -4.49 14.89 3.01
N GLU A 48 -4.84 14.75 1.73
CA GLU A 48 -4.37 15.64 0.65
C GLU A 48 -4.79 17.11 0.85
N ASN A 49 -5.90 17.34 1.55
CA ASN A 49 -6.41 18.67 1.86
C ASN A 49 -6.02 19.16 3.27
N THR A 50 -5.16 18.43 3.95
CA THR A 50 -4.69 18.74 5.31
C THR A 50 -3.19 19.03 5.26
N ASP A 51 -2.75 20.04 6.02
CA ASP A 51 -1.32 20.29 6.19
C ASP A 51 -0.71 19.19 7.07
N VAL A 52 -0.06 18.23 6.43
CA VAL A 52 0.54 17.08 7.10
C VAL A 52 2.07 17.15 7.05
N PRO A 53 2.78 16.61 8.06
CA PRO A 53 4.23 16.54 8.03
C PRO A 53 4.78 15.77 6.82
N ALA A 54 5.96 16.14 6.30
CA ALA A 54 6.56 15.51 5.13
C ALA A 54 6.73 13.98 5.25
N PHE A 55 6.93 13.45 6.45
CA PHE A 55 7.03 12.01 6.66
C PHE A 55 5.69 11.30 6.45
N VAL A 56 4.56 11.97 6.68
CA VAL A 56 3.22 11.48 6.37
C VAL A 56 2.99 11.51 4.86
N GLU A 57 3.31 12.63 4.18
CA GLU A 57 3.15 12.76 2.72
C GLU A 57 3.82 11.61 1.96
N GLN A 58 5.06 11.28 2.32
CA GLN A 58 5.79 10.16 1.70
C GLN A 58 5.09 8.81 1.88
N ARG A 59 4.37 8.61 2.97
CA ARG A 59 3.60 7.38 3.23
C ARG A 59 2.27 7.39 2.51
N LEU A 60 1.68 8.56 2.30
CA LEU A 60 0.47 8.67 1.47
C LEU A 60 0.72 8.24 0.03
N GLU A 61 1.89 8.54 -0.54
CA GLU A 61 2.28 8.03 -1.87
C GLU A 61 2.29 6.50 -1.92
N LEU A 62 2.77 5.84 -0.85
CA LEU A 62 2.72 4.37 -0.75
C LEU A 62 1.29 3.85 -0.65
N LEU A 63 0.45 4.52 0.12
CA LEU A 63 -0.96 4.16 0.25
C LEU A 63 -1.72 4.31 -1.07
N GLN A 64 -1.49 5.41 -1.79
CA GLN A 64 -2.02 5.64 -3.13
C GLN A 64 -1.59 4.53 -4.10
N MET A 65 -0.31 4.16 -4.05
CA MET A 65 0.23 3.07 -4.88
C MET A 65 -0.42 1.71 -4.56
N MET A 66 -0.68 1.42 -3.28
CA MET A 66 -1.38 0.19 -2.88
C MET A 66 -2.80 0.13 -3.45
N VAL A 67 -3.54 1.22 -3.35
CA VAL A 67 -4.89 1.32 -3.93
C VAL A 67 -4.85 1.19 -5.45
N ALA A 68 -3.93 1.90 -6.12
CA ALA A 68 -3.77 1.81 -7.56
C ALA A 68 -3.44 0.38 -8.01
N MET A 69 -2.52 -0.30 -7.33
CA MET A 69 -2.11 -1.67 -7.63
C MET A 69 -3.26 -2.67 -7.59
N VAL A 70 -4.16 -2.57 -6.60
CA VAL A 70 -5.29 -3.50 -6.48
C VAL A 70 -6.44 -3.21 -7.44
N THR A 71 -6.49 -2.00 -7.99
CA THR A 71 -7.56 -1.55 -8.91
C THR A 71 -7.11 -1.45 -10.36
N ASP A 72 -5.85 -1.77 -10.67
CA ASP A 72 -5.31 -1.65 -12.03
C ASP A 72 -5.68 -2.88 -12.88
N ASP A 73 -6.61 -2.68 -13.80
CA ASP A 73 -7.10 -3.72 -14.71
C ASP A 73 -6.07 -4.17 -15.76
N GLU A 74 -5.02 -3.38 -15.99
CA GLU A 74 -3.92 -3.79 -16.87
C GLU A 74 -2.87 -4.60 -16.11
N PHE A 75 -2.59 -4.31 -14.84
CA PHE A 75 -1.66 -5.09 -14.01
C PHE A 75 -2.23 -6.43 -13.60
N LYS A 76 -3.52 -6.52 -13.32
CA LYS A 76 -4.26 -7.74 -12.98
C LYS A 76 -3.58 -8.52 -11.86
N LEU A 77 -3.43 -7.86 -10.71
CA LEU A 77 -2.85 -8.53 -9.53
C LEU A 77 -3.64 -9.80 -9.19
N PRO A 78 -2.99 -10.96 -8.97
CA PRO A 78 -3.71 -12.20 -8.68
C PRO A 78 -4.55 -12.10 -7.40
N ALA A 79 -5.66 -12.82 -7.35
CA ALA A 79 -6.66 -12.72 -6.28
C ALA A 79 -6.10 -12.95 -4.86
N ALA A 80 -5.11 -13.84 -4.71
CA ALA A 80 -4.49 -14.08 -3.42
C ALA A 80 -3.71 -12.86 -2.91
N GLU A 81 -3.02 -12.15 -3.80
CA GLU A 81 -2.28 -10.94 -3.51
C GLU A 81 -3.21 -9.74 -3.32
N VAL A 82 -4.30 -9.64 -4.11
CA VAL A 82 -5.37 -8.66 -3.87
C VAL A 82 -5.93 -8.83 -2.47
N LYS A 83 -6.28 -10.05 -2.08
CA LYS A 83 -6.78 -10.33 -0.72
C LYS A 83 -5.78 -9.93 0.36
N ARG A 84 -4.49 -10.16 0.14
CA ARG A 84 -3.43 -9.75 1.07
C ARG A 84 -3.33 -8.25 1.19
N ALA A 85 -3.35 -7.52 0.07
CA ALA A 85 -3.33 -6.07 0.05
C ALA A 85 -4.55 -5.48 0.76
N LEU A 86 -5.75 -5.99 0.46
CA LEU A 86 -6.99 -5.57 1.13
C LEU A 86 -6.95 -5.83 2.64
N ASN A 87 -6.38 -6.95 3.07
CA ASN A 87 -6.18 -7.21 4.49
C ASN A 87 -5.24 -6.18 5.17
N GLY A 88 -4.26 -5.67 4.45
CA GLY A 88 -3.41 -4.57 4.92
C GLY A 88 -4.17 -3.24 4.97
N LEU A 89 -4.93 -2.93 3.92
CA LEU A 89 -5.72 -1.71 3.84
C LEU A 89 -6.93 -1.70 4.81
N ALA A 90 -7.30 -2.84 5.37
CA ALA A 90 -8.42 -2.97 6.30
C ALA A 90 -8.28 -2.08 7.55
N TYR A 91 -7.06 -1.75 7.96
CA TYR A 91 -6.79 -0.82 9.06
C TYR A 91 -7.42 0.56 8.83
N PHE A 92 -7.44 1.02 7.57
CA PHE A 92 -7.90 2.37 7.23
C PHE A 92 -9.42 2.48 7.07
N VAL A 93 -10.17 1.40 7.26
CA VAL A 93 -11.65 1.40 7.18
C VAL A 93 -12.28 1.98 8.47
N GLU A 94 -11.74 1.62 9.61
CA GLU A 94 -12.15 2.10 10.92
C GLU A 94 -10.90 2.47 11.73
N PRO A 95 -10.34 3.65 11.50
CA PRO A 95 -9.16 4.07 12.24
C PRO A 95 -9.53 4.36 13.70
N ASP A 96 -9.16 3.47 14.61
CA ASP A 96 -8.99 3.81 16.01
C ASP A 96 -7.67 4.60 16.10
N ASP A 97 -7.78 5.93 16.09
CA ASP A 97 -6.62 6.80 16.17
C ASP A 97 -5.88 6.57 17.48
N LEU A 98 -4.70 5.97 17.43
CA LEU A 98 -3.82 5.80 18.59
C LEU A 98 -3.29 7.15 19.06
N ILE A 99 -3.05 8.06 18.10
CA ILE A 99 -2.63 9.45 18.34
C ILE A 99 -3.69 10.36 17.73
N PRO A 100 -4.33 11.23 18.53
CA PRO A 100 -5.32 12.15 17.98
C PRO A 100 -4.75 13.06 16.90
N ASP A 101 -5.43 13.14 15.76
CA ASP A 101 -5.04 13.92 14.56
C ASP A 101 -4.74 15.39 14.83
N HIS A 102 -5.36 15.95 15.88
CA HIS A 102 -5.20 17.37 16.23
C HIS A 102 -3.92 17.69 17.00
N ILE A 103 -3.08 16.69 17.33
CA ILE A 103 -1.81 16.93 18.01
C ILE A 103 -0.77 17.42 16.99
N PRO A 104 -0.29 18.67 17.08
CA PRO A 104 0.66 19.20 16.11
C PRO A 104 1.94 18.38 16.01
N GLY A 105 2.32 18.01 14.79
CA GLY A 105 3.56 17.28 14.49
C GLY A 105 3.54 15.77 14.81
N LEU A 106 2.57 15.29 15.60
CA LEU A 106 2.43 13.89 15.97
C LEU A 106 1.14 13.25 15.43
N GLY A 107 0.14 14.05 15.09
CA GLY A 107 -1.06 13.56 14.39
C GLY A 107 -0.69 12.78 13.14
N PHE A 108 -1.38 11.70 12.87
CA PHE A 108 -1.13 10.75 11.76
C PHE A 108 0.18 9.96 11.83
N LEU A 109 0.92 10.00 12.96
CA LEU A 109 2.14 9.21 13.10
C LEU A 109 1.85 7.71 13.11
N ASP A 110 0.79 7.28 13.77
CA ASP A 110 0.30 5.91 13.80
C ASP A 110 -0.14 5.45 12.40
N ASP A 111 -0.87 6.28 11.65
CA ASP A 111 -1.19 6.01 10.25
C ASP A 111 0.07 5.84 9.40
N ALA A 112 1.05 6.73 9.55
CA ALA A 112 2.32 6.63 8.82
C ALA A 112 3.09 5.34 9.16
N ILE A 113 3.10 4.92 10.43
CA ILE A 113 3.72 3.65 10.86
C ILE A 113 2.96 2.46 10.25
N MET A 114 1.63 2.47 10.31
CA MET A 114 0.83 1.37 9.76
C MET A 114 0.99 1.26 8.24
N ILE A 115 1.01 2.38 7.51
CA ILE A 115 1.29 2.39 6.07
C ILE A 115 2.66 1.77 5.78
N GLU A 116 3.70 2.15 6.53
CA GLU A 116 5.04 1.60 6.37
C GLU A 116 5.09 0.08 6.63
N LEU A 117 4.42 -0.40 7.68
CA LEU A 117 4.38 -1.83 8.00
C LEU A 117 3.66 -2.63 6.91
N VAL A 118 2.52 -2.13 6.41
CA VAL A 118 1.78 -2.75 5.31
C VAL A 118 2.62 -2.73 4.02
N ALA A 119 3.29 -1.61 3.71
CA ALA A 119 4.15 -1.49 2.54
C ALA A 119 5.33 -2.47 2.59
N ARG A 120 5.93 -2.66 3.76
CA ARG A 120 6.99 -3.66 3.96
C ARG A 120 6.50 -5.08 3.72
N ASP A 121 5.29 -5.40 4.16
CA ASP A 121 4.71 -6.72 3.89
C ASP A 121 4.41 -6.93 2.41
N LEU A 122 3.90 -5.90 1.73
CA LEU A 122 3.55 -5.91 0.30
C LEU A 122 4.71 -5.52 -0.62
N ARG A 123 5.95 -5.43 -0.13
CA ARG A 123 7.08 -4.95 -0.92
C ARG A 123 7.29 -5.69 -2.24
N PRO A 124 7.20 -7.04 -2.31
CA PRO A 124 7.34 -7.74 -3.59
C PRO A 124 6.28 -7.34 -4.62
N GLU A 125 5.04 -7.10 -4.16
CA GLU A 125 3.92 -6.67 -4.99
C GLU A 125 4.09 -5.22 -5.46
N LEU A 126 4.45 -4.31 -4.55
CA LEU A 126 4.67 -2.90 -4.86
C LEU A 126 5.85 -2.70 -5.81
N ASP A 127 6.95 -3.42 -5.63
CA ASP A 127 8.10 -3.38 -6.55
C ASP A 127 7.69 -3.85 -7.95
N ALA A 128 6.93 -4.95 -8.04
CA ALA A 128 6.44 -5.46 -9.32
C ALA A 128 5.49 -4.46 -10.01
N TYR A 129 4.60 -3.82 -9.24
CA TYR A 129 3.68 -2.82 -9.77
C TYR A 129 4.42 -1.56 -10.24
N ARG A 130 5.38 -1.07 -9.49
CA ARG A 130 6.22 0.07 -9.89
C ARG A 130 6.94 -0.17 -11.20
N ASP A 131 7.57 -1.34 -11.33
CA ASP A 131 8.25 -1.74 -12.56
C ASP A 131 7.29 -1.88 -13.74
N PHE A 132 6.05 -2.32 -13.49
CA PHE A 132 5.00 -2.38 -14.52
C PHE A 132 4.55 -0.99 -14.96
N CYS A 133 4.32 -0.07 -14.05
CA CYS A 133 3.96 1.31 -14.36
C CYS A 133 5.04 2.02 -15.17
N GLN A 134 6.31 1.86 -14.76
CA GLN A 134 7.44 2.42 -15.50
C GLN A 134 7.51 1.86 -16.93
N PHE A 135 7.41 0.55 -17.07
CA PHE A 135 7.40 -0.10 -18.38
C PHE A 135 6.25 0.39 -19.27
N ARG A 136 5.06 0.55 -18.69
CA ARG A 136 3.86 1.05 -19.36
C ARG A 136 4.04 2.51 -19.86
N GLU A 137 4.68 3.35 -19.07
CA GLU A 137 4.96 4.73 -19.44
C GLU A 137 6.01 4.86 -20.53
N GLU A 138 7.11 4.13 -20.44
CA GLU A 138 8.19 4.12 -21.45
C GLU A 138 7.67 3.68 -22.83
N ARG A 139 6.60 2.88 -22.87
CA ARG A 139 5.96 2.37 -24.09
C ARG A 139 4.72 3.14 -24.53
N ARG A 140 4.49 4.31 -23.98
CA ARG A 140 3.33 5.18 -24.28
C ARG A 140 3.56 6.06 -25.53
N ALA A 141 4.37 5.60 -26.49
CA ALA A 141 4.61 6.33 -27.73
C ALA A 141 3.32 6.49 -28.55
N PRO A 142 3.03 7.69 -29.10
CA PRO A 142 1.83 7.90 -29.91
C PRO A 142 1.88 7.07 -31.19
N GLY A 143 0.88 6.21 -31.42
CA GLY A 143 0.67 5.52 -32.68
C GLY A 143 0.85 4.01 -32.69
N GLU A 144 1.36 3.37 -31.63
CA GLU A 144 1.57 1.91 -31.59
C GLU A 144 0.54 1.21 -30.66
N ASN A 145 -0.73 1.16 -31.08
CA ASN A 145 -1.72 0.35 -30.36
C ASN A 145 -1.67 -1.14 -30.76
N GLU A 146 -1.11 -1.47 -31.92
CA GLU A 146 -0.94 -2.85 -32.36
C GLU A 146 0.24 -3.52 -31.62
N GLY A 147 -0.06 -4.51 -30.79
CA GLY A 147 0.93 -5.24 -30.01
C GLY A 147 1.11 -4.76 -28.55
N ARG A 148 0.57 -3.60 -28.17
CA ARG A 148 0.68 -3.07 -26.80
C ARG A 148 0.18 -4.05 -25.74
N GLU A 149 -0.98 -4.66 -25.96
CA GLU A 149 -1.57 -5.62 -25.02
C GLU A 149 -0.70 -6.86 -24.83
N GLY A 150 -0.14 -7.38 -25.90
CA GLY A 150 0.78 -8.54 -25.84
C GLY A 150 2.06 -8.24 -25.06
N TRP A 151 2.60 -7.04 -25.20
CA TRP A 151 3.80 -6.62 -24.45
C TRP A 151 3.50 -6.40 -22.97
N LEU A 152 2.38 -5.75 -22.65
CA LEU A 152 1.95 -5.57 -21.26
C LEU A 152 1.69 -6.92 -20.62
N ASP A 153 1.06 -7.86 -21.32
CA ASP A 153 0.80 -9.21 -20.82
C ASP A 153 2.11 -9.99 -20.56
N SER A 154 3.04 -9.92 -21.47
CA SER A 154 4.35 -10.57 -21.30
C SER A 154 5.11 -10.00 -20.11
N ARG A 155 5.17 -8.67 -20.00
CA ARG A 155 5.84 -8.00 -18.89
C ARG A 155 5.16 -8.30 -17.57
N ARG A 156 3.85 -8.23 -17.52
CA ARG A 156 3.05 -8.58 -16.33
C ARG A 156 3.37 -9.98 -15.85
N ARG A 157 3.36 -10.98 -16.75
CA ARG A 157 3.69 -12.37 -16.37
C ARG A 157 5.08 -12.50 -15.76
N GLN A 158 6.10 -11.89 -16.36
CA GLN A 158 7.47 -11.87 -15.82
C GLN A 158 7.53 -11.25 -14.42
N LEU A 159 6.87 -10.12 -14.23
CA LEU A 159 6.86 -9.38 -12.95
C LEU A 159 6.14 -10.17 -11.86
N LEU A 160 4.98 -10.75 -12.16
CA LEU A 160 4.21 -11.56 -11.22
C LEU A 160 4.95 -12.85 -10.84
N GLU A 161 5.68 -13.47 -11.78
CA GLU A 161 6.50 -14.64 -11.46
C GLU A 161 7.67 -14.27 -10.53
N ARG A 162 8.37 -13.15 -10.81
CA ARG A 162 9.44 -12.64 -9.96
C ARG A 162 8.90 -12.29 -8.56
N MET A 163 7.76 -11.64 -8.48
CA MET A 163 7.06 -11.31 -7.24
C MET A 163 6.78 -12.57 -6.40
N ARG A 164 6.21 -13.62 -7.00
CA ARG A 164 5.92 -14.89 -6.32
C ARG A 164 7.19 -15.56 -5.80
N ARG A 165 8.29 -15.55 -6.55
CA ARG A 165 9.59 -16.09 -6.11
C ARG A 165 10.12 -15.31 -4.89
N ARG A 166 10.04 -13.98 -4.91
CA ARG A 166 10.46 -13.12 -3.79
C ARG A 166 9.59 -13.34 -2.55
N ARG A 167 8.28 -13.48 -2.73
CA ARG A 167 7.34 -13.78 -1.65
C ARG A 167 7.67 -15.11 -0.96
N LYS A 168 7.89 -16.16 -1.74
CA LYS A 168 8.29 -17.49 -1.20
C LYS A 168 9.59 -17.42 -0.41
N LYS A 169 10.57 -16.65 -0.87
CA LYS A 169 11.85 -16.47 -0.15
C LYS A 169 11.63 -15.75 1.18
N LYS A 170 10.81 -14.69 1.21
CA LYS A 170 10.50 -13.94 2.42
C LYS A 170 9.78 -14.79 3.48
N GLN A 171 8.92 -15.73 3.07
CA GLN A 171 8.21 -16.63 4.01
C GLN A 171 9.11 -17.71 4.63
N ARG A 172 10.30 -17.96 4.06
CA ARG A 172 11.24 -18.97 4.54
C ARG A 172 12.36 -18.39 5.42
N SER A 173 12.46 -17.08 5.50
CA SER A 173 13.41 -16.32 6.32
C SER A 173 12.78 -15.86 7.61
#